data_ca9a9385b53e783c97f2110d03ce6557
#
_entry.id   ca9a9385b53e783c97f2110d03ce6557
#
_cell.length_a   1.000
_cell.length_b   1.000
_cell.length_c   1.000
_cell.angle_alpha   90.00
_cell.angle_beta   90.00
_cell.angle_gamma   90.00
#
_symmetry.space_group_name_H-M   'P 1'
#
loop_
_entity.id
_entity.type
_entity.pdbx_description
1 polymer ?
#
loop_
_entity_poly.entity_id
_entity_poly.type
_entity_poly.pdbx_seq_one_letter_code
_entity_poly.pdbx_strand_id
1 'polypeptide(L)'
;TDKVSLDEAAIVVSGGRGLKGAEHWGIIEELAEVLGAATACSKPVADMGWRPHAEHVGQTGKPVAPNLYIAIGISGAIQHLAGVNGSKVKLVINNDPEAPFFKAADYGVVGDAFSVVPELIKKLKARQ
;
A
#
# COMPACT_ATOMS: atom_id res chain seq x y z
N THR A 1 12.32 13.96 -10.17
CA THR A 1 11.94 13.31 -10.40
C THR A 1 11.89 11.86 -10.73
N ASP A 2 12.80 11.03 -10.34
CA ASP A 2 12.73 9.63 -10.72
C ASP A 2 11.85 8.85 -9.77
N LYS A 3 10.76 8.31 -10.32
CA LYS A 3 9.93 7.41 -9.54
C LYS A 3 10.57 6.04 -9.49
N VAL A 4 10.50 5.40 -8.34
CA VAL A 4 11.00 4.05 -8.18
C VAL A 4 10.11 3.10 -8.98
N SER A 5 10.71 2.22 -9.76
CA SER A 5 9.98 1.24 -10.55
C SER A 5 9.31 0.20 -9.64
N LEU A 6 8.03 -0.05 -9.88
CA LEU A 6 7.28 -1.01 -9.08
C LEU A 6 7.89 -2.42 -9.15
N ASP A 7 8.43 -2.78 -10.31
CA ASP A 7 9.02 -4.11 -10.51
C ASP A 7 10.29 -4.33 -9.71
N GLU A 8 11.03 -3.26 -9.42
CA GLU A 8 12.35 -3.35 -8.80
C GLU A 8 12.39 -2.80 -7.39
N ALA A 9 11.28 -2.28 -6.88
CA ALA A 9 11.27 -1.61 -5.60
C ALA A 9 11.48 -2.59 -4.46
N ALA A 10 12.35 -2.22 -3.52
CA ALA A 10 12.52 -2.97 -2.27
C ALA A 10 11.35 -2.74 -1.33
N ILE A 11 10.70 -1.58 -1.43
CA ILE A 11 9.55 -1.21 -0.60
C ILE A 11 8.44 -0.73 -1.51
N VAL A 12 7.22 -1.20 -1.28
CA VAL A 12 6.02 -0.77 -2.01
C VAL A 12 5.00 -0.27 -1.02
N VAL A 13 4.46 0.94 -1.28
CA VAL A 13 3.35 1.51 -0.50
C VAL A 13 2.12 1.49 -1.37
N SER A 14 1.09 0.79 -0.93
CA SER A 14 -0.10 0.56 -1.72
C SER A 14 -1.34 1.08 -1.01
N GLY A 15 -2.28 1.65 -1.76
CA GLY A 15 -3.52 2.16 -1.21
C GLY A 15 -4.73 1.49 -1.82
N GLY A 16 -5.80 1.40 -1.04
CA GLY A 16 -7.06 0.83 -1.46
C GLY A 16 -8.23 1.80 -1.31
N ARG A 17 -9.45 1.28 -1.45
CA ARG A 17 -10.66 2.09 -1.35
C ARG A 17 -10.82 2.76 0.02
N GLY A 18 -10.14 2.27 1.05
CA GLY A 18 -10.15 2.92 2.35
C GLY A 18 -9.61 4.34 2.34
N LEU A 19 -8.90 4.75 1.30
CA LEU A 19 -8.44 6.13 1.12
C LEU A 19 -9.59 7.07 0.71
N LYS A 20 -10.72 6.54 0.27
CA LYS A 20 -11.99 7.23 0.01
C LYS A 20 -11.99 8.16 -1.20
N GLY A 21 -10.89 8.32 -1.90
CA GLY A 21 -10.85 9.13 -3.10
C GLY A 21 -9.45 9.40 -3.58
N ALA A 22 -9.33 9.72 -4.87
CA ALA A 22 -8.04 10.03 -5.48
C ALA A 22 -7.38 11.25 -4.84
N GLU A 23 -8.19 12.20 -4.36
CA GLU A 23 -7.69 13.42 -3.75
C GLU A 23 -6.96 13.17 -2.42
N HIS A 24 -7.11 11.99 -1.83
CA HIS A 24 -6.46 11.65 -0.56
C HIS A 24 -5.15 10.89 -0.75
N TRP A 25 -4.69 10.71 -2.00
CA TRP A 25 -3.52 9.89 -2.30
C TRP A 25 -2.19 10.52 -1.86
N GLY A 26 -2.22 11.80 -1.49
CA GLY A 26 -1.01 12.49 -1.05
C GLY A 26 -0.26 11.80 0.08
N ILE A 27 -0.97 11.17 1.03
CA ILE A 27 -0.31 10.48 2.14
C ILE A 27 0.42 9.22 1.66
N ILE A 28 -0.10 8.55 0.64
CA ILE A 28 0.55 7.38 0.04
C ILE A 28 1.85 7.82 -0.63
N GLU A 29 1.77 8.88 -1.43
CA GLU A 29 2.92 9.39 -2.16
C GLU A 29 4.00 9.94 -1.22
N GLU A 30 3.58 10.64 -0.17
CA GLU A 30 4.54 11.18 0.80
C GLU A 30 5.25 10.07 1.58
N LEU A 31 4.51 9.04 2.00
CA LEU A 31 5.12 7.91 2.69
C LEU A 31 6.12 7.20 1.76
N ALA A 32 5.74 7.00 0.51
CA ALA A 32 6.61 6.36 -0.47
C ALA A 32 7.89 7.18 -0.66
N GLU A 33 7.77 8.50 -0.76
CA GLU A 33 8.93 9.36 -0.94
C GLU A 33 9.90 9.25 0.25
N VAL A 34 9.37 9.27 1.47
CA VAL A 34 10.21 9.17 2.68
C VAL A 34 10.94 7.83 2.73
N LEU A 35 10.32 6.77 2.27
CA LEU A 35 10.90 5.42 2.30
C LEU A 35 11.71 5.07 1.06
N GLY A 36 11.66 5.89 0.02
CA GLY A 36 12.27 5.52 -1.26
C GLY A 36 11.51 4.38 -1.92
N ALA A 37 10.19 4.34 -1.74
CA ALA A 37 9.34 3.23 -2.16
C ALA A 37 8.62 3.54 -3.47
N ALA A 38 8.15 2.49 -4.14
CA ALA A 38 7.22 2.62 -5.25
C ALA A 38 5.79 2.68 -4.70
N THR A 39 4.87 3.27 -5.48
CA THR A 39 3.46 3.31 -5.11
C THR A 39 2.68 2.28 -5.92
N ALA A 40 1.61 1.76 -5.32
CA ALA A 40 0.75 0.77 -5.95
C ALA A 40 -0.69 0.96 -5.47
N CYS A 41 -1.61 0.21 -6.04
CA CYS A 41 -3.01 0.30 -5.65
C CYS A 41 -3.72 -1.04 -5.86
N SER A 42 -4.91 -1.15 -5.26
CA SER A 42 -5.78 -2.31 -5.44
C SER A 42 -6.55 -2.20 -6.76
N LYS A 43 -7.13 -3.32 -7.21
CA LYS A 43 -7.94 -3.34 -8.42
C LYS A 43 -9.09 -2.34 -8.41
N PRO A 44 -9.92 -2.26 -7.33
CA PRO A 44 -11.00 -1.28 -7.33
C PRO A 44 -10.54 0.16 -7.52
N VAL A 45 -9.38 0.52 -6.97
CA VAL A 45 -8.83 1.86 -7.13
C VAL A 45 -8.48 2.14 -8.58
N ALA A 46 -7.83 1.19 -9.25
CA ALA A 46 -7.48 1.35 -10.66
C ALA A 46 -8.75 1.38 -11.53
N ASP A 47 -9.73 0.51 -11.21
CA ASP A 47 -10.99 0.47 -11.96
C ASP A 47 -11.77 1.76 -11.85
N MET A 48 -11.72 2.44 -10.69
CA MET A 48 -12.37 3.73 -10.49
C MET A 48 -11.58 4.91 -11.07
N GLY A 49 -10.41 4.64 -11.61
CA GLY A 49 -9.60 5.69 -12.23
C GLY A 49 -8.85 6.58 -11.24
N TRP A 50 -8.78 6.20 -9.96
CA TRP A 50 -8.05 6.99 -8.98
C TRP A 50 -6.53 6.96 -9.24
N ARG A 51 -6.03 5.82 -9.72
CA ARG A 51 -4.63 5.63 -10.07
C ARG A 51 -4.54 4.86 -11.38
N PRO A 52 -3.42 4.98 -12.11
CA PRO A 52 -3.28 4.26 -13.39
C PRO A 52 -3.21 2.75 -13.18
N HIS A 53 -3.66 2.00 -14.17
CA HIS A 53 -3.63 0.54 -14.13
C HIS A 53 -2.21 -0.01 -13.98
N ALA A 54 -1.20 0.75 -14.37
CA ALA A 54 0.20 0.33 -14.19
C ALA A 54 0.57 0.14 -12.71
N GLU A 55 -0.18 0.75 -11.79
CA GLU A 55 0.03 0.60 -10.35
C GLU A 55 -0.81 -0.50 -9.72
N HIS A 56 -1.70 -1.13 -10.50
CA HIS A 56 -2.58 -2.17 -9.98
C HIS A 56 -1.78 -3.44 -9.67
N VAL A 57 -1.83 -3.86 -8.42
CA VAL A 57 -1.17 -5.07 -7.93
C VAL A 57 -2.22 -6.13 -7.62
N GLY A 58 -1.98 -7.36 -8.05
CA GLY A 58 -2.90 -8.45 -7.80
C GLY A 58 -2.75 -9.54 -8.86
N GLN A 59 -3.63 -10.53 -8.81
CA GLN A 59 -3.57 -11.67 -9.71
C GLN A 59 -3.67 -11.28 -11.18
N THR A 60 -4.57 -10.32 -11.50
CA THR A 60 -4.78 -9.86 -12.88
C THR A 60 -3.99 -8.59 -13.19
N GLY A 61 -3.31 -8.04 -12.20
CA GLY A 61 -2.45 -6.89 -12.36
C GLY A 61 -1.00 -7.31 -12.34
N LYS A 62 -0.16 -6.47 -11.77
CA LYS A 62 1.26 -6.74 -11.67
C LYS A 62 1.56 -7.45 -10.34
N PRO A 63 2.19 -8.62 -10.36
CA PRO A 63 2.66 -9.23 -9.12
C PRO A 63 3.93 -8.52 -8.65
N VAL A 64 4.09 -8.41 -7.33
CA VAL A 64 5.28 -7.78 -6.76
C VAL A 64 5.80 -8.63 -5.62
N ALA A 65 7.10 -8.53 -5.38
CA ALA A 65 7.77 -9.29 -4.33
C ALA A 65 8.82 -8.42 -3.63
N PRO A 66 8.42 -7.28 -3.07
CA PRO A 66 9.36 -6.40 -2.37
C PRO A 66 9.80 -7.01 -1.06
N ASN A 67 10.80 -6.40 -0.42
CA ASN A 67 11.17 -6.76 0.94
C ASN A 67 10.08 -6.35 1.92
N LEU A 68 9.43 -5.19 1.66
CA LEU A 68 8.35 -4.68 2.52
C LEU A 68 7.20 -4.19 1.65
N TYR A 69 6.02 -4.72 1.90
CA TYR A 69 4.79 -4.28 1.26
C TYR A 69 3.89 -3.66 2.31
N ILE A 70 3.55 -2.38 2.13
CA ILE A 70 2.68 -1.66 3.06
C ILE A 70 1.31 -1.47 2.39
N ALA A 71 0.28 -2.08 2.96
CA ALA A 71 -1.07 -2.03 2.43
C ALA A 71 -1.93 -1.11 3.31
N ILE A 72 -2.43 -0.03 2.74
CA ILE A 72 -3.19 0.99 3.47
C ILE A 72 -4.60 1.06 2.91
N GLY A 73 -5.59 0.75 3.74
CA GLY A 73 -6.98 0.78 3.34
C GLY A 73 -7.35 -0.27 2.30
N ILE A 74 -6.64 -1.38 2.26
CA ILE A 74 -6.89 -2.50 1.36
C ILE A 74 -7.47 -3.66 2.17
N SER A 75 -8.66 -4.15 1.78
CA SER A 75 -9.29 -5.23 2.53
C SER A 75 -8.54 -6.55 2.39
N GLY A 76 -7.90 -6.79 1.26
CA GLY A 76 -7.13 -8.01 1.03
C GLY A 76 -7.94 -9.13 0.40
N ALA A 77 -8.60 -8.83 -0.71
CA ALA A 77 -9.26 -9.87 -1.49
C ALA A 77 -8.24 -10.90 -1.95
N ILE A 78 -8.70 -12.13 -2.17
CA ILE A 78 -7.83 -13.23 -2.56
C ILE A 78 -6.97 -12.87 -3.78
N GLN A 79 -7.56 -12.18 -4.75
CA GLN A 79 -6.84 -11.78 -5.95
C GLN A 79 -5.71 -10.79 -5.67
N HIS A 80 -5.92 -9.88 -4.71
CA HIS A 80 -4.87 -8.95 -4.32
C HIS A 80 -3.74 -9.68 -3.60
N LEU A 81 -4.10 -10.55 -2.66
CA LEU A 81 -3.11 -11.31 -1.90
C LEU A 81 -2.25 -12.17 -2.80
N ALA A 82 -2.83 -12.75 -3.86
CA ALA A 82 -2.08 -13.56 -4.81
C ALA A 82 -0.95 -12.78 -5.45
N GLY A 83 -1.14 -11.48 -5.66
CA GLY A 83 -0.12 -10.64 -6.29
C GLY A 83 0.97 -10.15 -5.33
N VAL A 84 0.79 -10.31 -4.01
CA VAL A 84 1.75 -9.80 -3.02
C VAL A 84 2.32 -10.87 -2.10
N ASN A 85 1.91 -12.13 -2.28
CA ASN A 85 2.37 -13.20 -1.41
C ASN A 85 3.88 -13.42 -1.42
N GLY A 86 4.57 -12.97 -2.47
CA GLY A 86 6.02 -13.05 -2.55
C GLY A 86 6.76 -12.01 -1.73
N SER A 87 6.04 -11.07 -1.12
CA SER A 87 6.66 -10.04 -0.29
C SER A 87 7.25 -10.67 0.97
N LYS A 88 8.43 -10.22 1.37
CA LYS A 88 9.09 -10.79 2.56
C LYS A 88 8.38 -10.38 3.84
N VAL A 89 7.95 -9.12 3.92
CA VAL A 89 7.24 -8.59 5.08
C VAL A 89 6.04 -7.80 4.58
N LYS A 90 4.89 -8.01 5.21
CA LYS A 90 3.65 -7.30 4.88
C LYS A 90 3.16 -6.56 6.11
N LEU A 91 3.02 -5.23 5.98
CA LEU A 91 2.46 -4.36 7.02
C LEU A 91 1.10 -3.88 6.53
N VAL A 92 0.07 -4.09 7.30
CA VAL A 92 -1.30 -3.71 6.93
C VAL A 92 -1.83 -2.63 7.88
N ILE A 93 -2.37 -1.55 7.31
CA ILE A 93 -3.00 -0.47 8.07
C ILE A 93 -4.44 -0.37 7.58
N ASN A 94 -5.40 -0.57 8.47
CA ASN A 94 -6.81 -0.54 8.12
C ASN A 94 -7.62 -0.23 9.39
N ASN A 95 -8.70 0.52 9.23
CA ASN A 95 -9.56 0.82 10.38
C ASN A 95 -10.54 -0.32 10.68
N ASP A 96 -10.67 -1.29 9.79
CA ASP A 96 -11.55 -2.45 9.99
C ASP A 96 -10.72 -3.61 10.52
N PRO A 97 -10.90 -3.99 11.81
CA PRO A 97 -10.12 -5.09 12.39
C PRO A 97 -10.44 -6.44 11.77
N GLU A 98 -11.56 -6.54 11.04
CA GLU A 98 -11.96 -7.78 10.38
C GLU A 98 -11.47 -7.88 8.95
N ALA A 99 -10.71 -6.90 8.45
CA ALA A 99 -10.20 -6.95 7.08
C ALA A 99 -9.37 -8.23 6.88
N PRO A 100 -9.67 -9.00 5.82
CA PRO A 100 -8.98 -10.28 5.61
C PRO A 100 -7.46 -10.16 5.50
N PHE A 101 -6.96 -9.01 5.05
CA PHE A 101 -5.52 -8.83 4.89
C PHE A 101 -4.74 -8.99 6.21
N PHE A 102 -5.39 -8.70 7.35
CA PHE A 102 -4.70 -8.87 8.64
C PHE A 102 -4.26 -10.30 8.87
N LYS A 103 -4.99 -11.28 8.32
CA LYS A 103 -4.61 -12.69 8.48
C LYS A 103 -3.37 -13.06 7.66
N ALA A 104 -3.06 -12.28 6.64
CA ALA A 104 -1.89 -12.51 5.79
C ALA A 104 -0.73 -11.57 6.13
N ALA A 105 -0.91 -10.69 7.10
CA ALA A 105 0.08 -9.68 7.45
C ALA A 105 1.08 -10.21 8.48
N ASP A 106 2.32 -9.73 8.37
CA ASP A 106 3.32 -9.96 9.41
C ASP A 106 3.14 -8.95 10.54
N TYR A 107 2.71 -7.73 10.21
CA TYR A 107 2.40 -6.68 11.17
C TYR A 107 1.11 -6.00 10.76
N GLY A 108 0.30 -5.63 11.74
CA GLY A 108 -0.97 -4.97 11.48
C GLY A 108 -1.20 -3.80 12.43
N VAL A 109 -1.77 -2.72 11.91
CA VAL A 109 -2.20 -1.58 12.71
C VAL A 109 -3.67 -1.34 12.40
N VAL A 110 -4.51 -1.47 13.42
CA VAL A 110 -5.93 -1.14 13.30
C VAL A 110 -6.07 0.33 13.62
N GLY A 111 -6.41 1.14 12.63
CA GLY A 111 -6.54 2.58 12.81
C GLY A 111 -6.88 3.27 11.52
N ASP A 112 -7.25 4.55 11.64
CA ASP A 112 -7.58 5.39 10.51
C ASP A 112 -6.31 5.75 9.74
N ALA A 113 -6.29 5.49 8.45
CA ALA A 113 -5.14 5.79 7.60
C ALA A 113 -4.75 7.27 7.69
N PHE A 114 -5.74 8.16 7.77
CA PHE A 114 -5.49 9.60 7.82
C PHE A 114 -4.90 10.07 9.16
N SER A 115 -4.88 9.21 10.17
CA SER A 115 -4.22 9.48 11.44
C SER A 115 -2.90 8.72 11.53
N VAL A 116 -2.92 7.44 11.16
CA VAL A 116 -1.76 6.55 11.31
C VAL A 116 -0.64 6.90 10.34
N VAL A 117 -0.97 7.11 9.07
CA VAL A 117 0.07 7.33 8.04
C VAL A 117 0.81 8.65 8.26
N PRO A 118 0.14 9.80 8.49
CA PRO A 118 0.88 11.03 8.78
C PRO A 118 1.79 10.91 10.02
N GLU A 119 1.34 10.22 11.06
CA GLU A 119 2.15 10.01 12.24
C GLU A 119 3.37 9.14 11.95
N LEU A 120 3.20 8.11 11.13
CA LEU A 120 4.29 7.27 10.70
C LEU A 120 5.31 8.06 9.89
N ILE A 121 4.85 8.91 8.98
CA ILE A 121 5.71 9.78 8.17
C ILE A 121 6.54 10.68 9.08
N LYS A 122 5.88 11.30 10.06
CA LYS A 122 6.54 12.19 11.01
C LYS A 122 7.67 11.48 11.75
N LYS A 123 7.40 10.26 12.22
CA LYS A 123 8.39 9.49 12.95
C LYS A 123 9.56 9.06 12.06
N LEU A 124 9.27 8.71 10.82
CA LEU A 124 10.31 8.34 9.87
C LEU A 124 11.22 9.52 9.55
N LYS A 125 10.65 10.72 9.36
CA LYS A 125 11.43 11.92 9.11
C LYS A 125 12.35 12.27 10.29
N ALA A 126 11.89 12.01 11.50
CA ALA A 126 12.67 12.30 12.70
C ALA A 126 13.91 11.40 12.82
N ARG A 127 13.93 10.27 12.09
CA ARG A 127 15.06 9.34 12.10
C ARG A 127 16.08 9.58 11.01
N GLN A 128 15.78 10.50 10.10
CA GLN A 128 16.67 10.80 8.95
C GLN A 128 17.78 11.81 9.31
#